data_76382560daf71f41086a64377e8ceca7
#
_entry.id   76382560daf71f41086a64377e8ceca7
#
_cell.length_a   1.000
_cell.length_b   1.000
_cell.length_c   1.000
_cell.angle_alpha   90.00
_cell.angle_beta   90.00
_cell.angle_gamma   90.00
#
_symmetry.space_group_name_H-M   'P 1'
#
loop_
_entity.id
_entity.type
_entity.pdbx_description
1 polymer ?
#
loop_
_entity_poly.entity_id
_entity_poly.type
_entity_poly.pdbx_seq_one_letter_code
_entity_poly.pdbx_strand_id
1 'polypeptide(L)'
;MISSNHNDENNKFIDHLNEVLSAENAAIERLEKRIQETPIQESKKILQQHLQEEKEQQKRLEDLISTYGKKPTDSKAEIISLHTLTNETRDKIKKDNIDDTNTTKISTTTIHDNNNINNNGMTSEEAEILNTKEDALIKNDEISSYKTILKIAEGAMGKDVINILKQNLQEKELMYDKIKSSESKMLNEIGKNNENHNESFKLGSAVADMLTSYWNSQENPSKVYLFNRRVHHGTIGALLGLSSIYKKNPIVTGILSGLGAGLLKDDSKDSKEWFLFRKKEDEK
;
A
#
# COMPACT_ATOMS: atom_id res chain seq x y z
N MET A 1 -27.09 27.99 -26.32
CA MET A 1 -25.76 27.83 -25.73
C MET A 1 -25.71 27.00 -24.41
N ILE A 2 -26.83 26.51 -23.86
CA ILE A 2 -26.86 25.72 -22.60
C ILE A 2 -26.64 24.23 -22.88
N SER A 3 -26.88 23.75 -24.09
CA SER A 3 -26.79 22.29 -24.42
C SER A 3 -25.35 21.75 -24.57
N SER A 4 -24.36 22.58 -24.85
CA SER A 4 -22.98 22.14 -25.07
C SER A 4 -22.23 21.87 -23.74
N ASN A 5 -22.50 22.63 -22.68
CA ASN A 5 -21.84 22.45 -21.37
C ASN A 5 -22.21 21.11 -20.70
N HIS A 6 -23.47 20.68 -20.82
CA HIS A 6 -23.94 19.45 -20.18
C HIS A 6 -23.33 18.19 -20.81
N ASN A 7 -23.09 18.21 -22.13
CA ASN A 7 -22.40 17.09 -22.80
C ASN A 7 -20.91 17.00 -22.41
N ASP A 8 -20.24 18.13 -22.19
CA ASP A 8 -18.84 18.13 -21.76
C ASP A 8 -18.66 17.64 -20.32
N GLU A 9 -19.58 18.00 -19.42
CA GLU A 9 -19.58 17.52 -18.03
C GLU A 9 -19.84 16.00 -17.96
N ASN A 10 -20.80 15.50 -18.74
CA ASN A 10 -21.08 14.08 -18.84
C ASN A 10 -19.88 13.29 -19.40
N ASN A 11 -19.20 13.81 -20.43
CA ASN A 11 -18.03 13.15 -20.99
C ASN A 11 -16.89 13.06 -19.96
N LYS A 12 -16.58 14.13 -19.25
CA LYS A 12 -15.57 14.13 -18.19
C LYS A 12 -15.90 13.16 -17.07
N PHE A 13 -17.18 13.10 -16.67
CA PHE A 13 -17.62 12.14 -15.67
C PHE A 13 -17.42 10.68 -16.13
N ILE A 14 -17.73 10.38 -17.40
CA ILE A 14 -17.52 9.04 -17.97
C ILE A 14 -16.03 8.71 -18.08
N ASP A 15 -15.18 9.70 -18.38
CA ASP A 15 -13.72 9.50 -18.39
C ASP A 15 -13.23 9.09 -16.98
N HIS A 16 -13.71 9.77 -15.94
CA HIS A 16 -13.40 9.37 -14.55
C HIS A 16 -13.99 8.00 -14.16
N LEU A 17 -15.19 7.64 -14.65
CA LEU A 17 -15.71 6.28 -14.46
C LEU A 17 -14.80 5.23 -15.09
N ASN A 18 -14.26 5.50 -16.29
CA ASN A 18 -13.33 4.61 -16.96
C ASN A 18 -11.97 4.53 -16.24
N GLU A 19 -11.49 5.60 -15.61
CA GLU A 19 -10.31 5.56 -14.74
C GLU A 19 -10.54 4.63 -13.54
N VAL A 20 -11.69 4.76 -12.86
CA VAL A 20 -12.07 3.88 -11.75
C VAL A 20 -12.22 2.43 -12.23
N LEU A 21 -12.87 2.20 -13.38
CA LEU A 21 -13.01 0.86 -13.98
C LEU A 21 -11.65 0.25 -14.32
N SER A 22 -10.71 1.04 -14.80
CA SER A 22 -9.34 0.58 -15.06
C SER A 22 -8.62 0.11 -13.78
N ALA A 23 -8.88 0.75 -12.64
CA ALA A 23 -8.38 0.30 -11.34
C ALA A 23 -9.04 -1.01 -10.89
N GLU A 24 -10.38 -1.17 -11.08
CA GLU A 24 -11.09 -2.43 -10.82
C GLU A 24 -10.52 -3.59 -11.64
N ASN A 25 -10.28 -3.35 -12.94
CA ASN A 25 -9.70 -4.35 -13.84
C ASN A 25 -8.31 -4.83 -13.35
N ALA A 26 -7.49 -3.91 -12.87
CA ALA A 26 -6.18 -4.22 -12.32
C ALA A 26 -6.27 -4.95 -10.97
N ALA A 27 -7.22 -4.55 -10.10
CA ALA A 27 -7.44 -5.20 -8.81
C ALA A 27 -7.92 -6.65 -8.99
N ILE A 28 -8.82 -6.93 -9.93
CA ILE A 28 -9.29 -8.27 -10.25
C ILE A 28 -8.13 -9.17 -10.67
N GLU A 29 -7.29 -8.73 -11.62
CA GLU A 29 -6.13 -9.51 -12.08
C GLU A 29 -5.17 -9.81 -10.92
N ARG A 30 -4.89 -8.81 -10.10
CA ARG A 30 -4.05 -8.98 -8.91
C ARG A 30 -4.64 -10.00 -7.94
N LEU A 31 -5.93 -9.92 -7.64
CA LEU A 31 -6.60 -10.86 -6.74
C LEU A 31 -6.57 -12.29 -7.26
N GLU A 32 -6.78 -12.49 -8.56
CA GLU A 32 -6.68 -13.81 -9.19
C GLU A 32 -5.28 -14.41 -9.00
N LYS A 33 -4.23 -13.61 -9.18
CA LYS A 33 -2.85 -14.02 -8.91
C LYS A 33 -2.63 -14.31 -7.42
N ARG A 34 -3.05 -13.43 -6.53
CA ARG A 34 -2.92 -13.58 -5.08
C ARG A 34 -3.57 -14.84 -4.55
N ILE A 35 -4.77 -15.20 -5.06
CA ILE A 35 -5.49 -16.43 -4.70
C ILE A 35 -4.69 -17.70 -5.06
N GLN A 36 -3.90 -17.64 -6.13
CA GLN A 36 -3.06 -18.77 -6.53
C GLN A 36 -1.79 -18.88 -5.68
N GLU A 37 -1.23 -17.75 -5.27
CA GLU A 37 0.06 -17.66 -4.59
C GLU A 37 -0.04 -17.82 -3.08
N THR A 38 -1.15 -17.42 -2.45
CA THR A 38 -1.28 -17.48 -0.98
C THR A 38 -1.32 -18.92 -0.45
N PRO A 39 -0.41 -19.29 0.48
CA PRO A 39 -0.41 -20.60 1.13
C PRO A 39 -1.46 -20.70 2.25
N ILE A 40 -1.99 -19.56 2.74
CA ILE A 40 -2.85 -19.49 3.91
C ILE A 40 -4.31 -19.62 3.49
N GLN A 41 -4.97 -20.71 3.91
CA GLN A 41 -6.34 -21.01 3.51
C GLN A 41 -7.37 -19.95 3.96
N GLU A 42 -7.17 -19.33 5.12
CA GLU A 42 -8.03 -18.25 5.60
C GLU A 42 -7.90 -17.00 4.73
N SER A 43 -6.68 -16.60 4.39
CA SER A 43 -6.42 -15.52 3.43
C SER A 43 -7.04 -15.82 2.07
N LYS A 44 -6.91 -17.06 1.59
CA LYS A 44 -7.48 -17.47 0.31
C LYS A 44 -9.00 -17.28 0.25
N LYS A 45 -9.71 -17.61 1.32
CA LYS A 45 -11.16 -17.40 1.40
C LYS A 45 -11.54 -15.92 1.35
N ILE A 46 -10.79 -15.07 2.08
CA ILE A 46 -11.00 -13.62 2.08
C ILE A 46 -10.76 -13.05 0.68
N LEU A 47 -9.67 -13.45 0.02
CA LEU A 47 -9.33 -13.02 -1.32
C LEU A 47 -10.37 -13.48 -2.36
N GLN A 48 -10.90 -14.69 -2.23
CA GLN A 48 -11.98 -15.21 -3.11
C GLN A 48 -13.28 -14.40 -2.95
N GLN A 49 -13.65 -14.07 -1.71
CA GLN A 49 -14.80 -13.20 -1.46
C GLN A 49 -14.54 -11.81 -2.05
N HIS A 50 -13.35 -11.25 -1.83
CA HIS A 50 -12.94 -9.98 -2.37
C HIS A 50 -13.02 -9.95 -3.90
N LEU A 51 -12.49 -10.97 -4.57
CA LEU A 51 -12.57 -11.10 -6.03
C LEU A 51 -14.02 -11.12 -6.54
N GLN A 52 -14.92 -11.79 -5.83
CA GLN A 52 -16.33 -11.82 -6.22
C GLN A 52 -16.97 -10.43 -6.10
N GLU A 53 -16.72 -9.73 -5.00
CA GLU A 53 -17.20 -8.36 -4.77
C GLU A 53 -16.65 -7.38 -5.84
N GLU A 54 -15.34 -7.49 -6.20
CA GLU A 54 -14.73 -6.68 -7.28
C GLU A 54 -15.40 -6.91 -8.64
N LYS A 55 -15.67 -8.17 -9.01
CA LYS A 55 -16.33 -8.49 -10.27
C LYS A 55 -17.77 -7.93 -10.35
N GLU A 56 -18.47 -7.89 -9.23
CA GLU A 56 -19.79 -7.29 -9.15
C GLU A 56 -19.73 -5.75 -9.26
N GLN A 57 -18.74 -5.13 -8.64
CA GLN A 57 -18.49 -3.68 -8.72
C GLN A 57 -18.08 -3.28 -10.13
N GLN A 58 -17.15 -4.00 -10.74
CA GLN A 58 -16.75 -3.83 -12.13
C GLN A 58 -17.97 -3.84 -13.06
N LYS A 59 -18.82 -4.88 -12.93
CA LYS A 59 -20.01 -4.99 -13.75
C LYS A 59 -20.98 -3.81 -13.58
N ARG A 60 -21.18 -3.34 -12.35
CA ARG A 60 -22.02 -2.15 -12.11
C ARG A 60 -21.47 -0.90 -12.79
N LEU A 61 -20.14 -0.73 -12.83
CA LEU A 61 -19.51 0.39 -13.55
C LEU A 61 -19.62 0.23 -15.06
N GLU A 62 -19.41 -0.98 -15.60
CA GLU A 62 -19.58 -1.26 -17.04
C GLU A 62 -20.99 -0.97 -17.50
N ASP A 63 -21.98 -1.46 -16.75
CA ASP A 63 -23.40 -1.22 -17.04
C ASP A 63 -23.71 0.29 -16.97
N LEU A 64 -23.17 0.99 -15.95
CA LEU A 64 -23.35 2.43 -15.80
C LEU A 64 -22.77 3.21 -17.00
N ILE A 65 -21.52 2.95 -17.39
CA ILE A 65 -20.89 3.60 -18.55
C ILE A 65 -21.69 3.35 -19.83
N SER A 66 -22.19 2.11 -19.98
CA SER A 66 -22.99 1.71 -21.15
C SER A 66 -24.33 2.46 -21.23
N THR A 67 -24.95 2.84 -20.10
CA THR A 67 -26.18 3.64 -20.09
C THR A 67 -25.99 5.04 -20.69
N TYR A 68 -24.76 5.55 -20.69
CA TYR A 68 -24.38 6.81 -21.36
C TYR A 68 -24.01 6.64 -22.85
N GLY A 69 -24.18 5.42 -23.39
CA GLY A 69 -23.84 5.13 -24.80
C GLY A 69 -22.33 5.11 -25.06
N LYS A 70 -21.51 4.93 -24.03
CA LYS A 70 -20.05 4.84 -24.14
C LYS A 70 -19.60 3.39 -23.92
N LYS A 71 -18.43 3.07 -24.52
CA LYS A 71 -17.81 1.76 -24.32
C LYS A 71 -17.03 1.78 -23.00
N PRO A 72 -17.26 0.81 -22.09
CA PRO A 72 -16.39 0.61 -20.92
C PRO A 72 -14.97 0.29 -21.36
N THR A 73 -13.97 0.75 -20.58
CA THR A 73 -12.57 0.44 -20.83
C THR A 73 -12.24 -0.98 -20.43
N ASP A 74 -11.39 -1.64 -21.20
CA ASP A 74 -10.74 -2.91 -20.88
C ASP A 74 -9.28 -2.71 -20.41
N SER A 75 -8.81 -1.46 -20.34
CA SER A 75 -7.49 -1.13 -19.81
C SER A 75 -7.39 -1.43 -18.32
N LYS A 76 -6.16 -1.59 -17.84
CA LYS A 76 -5.82 -1.84 -16.44
C LYS A 76 -4.92 -0.71 -15.97
N ALA A 77 -5.23 -0.15 -14.80
CA ALA A 77 -4.36 0.81 -14.15
C ALA A 77 -3.05 0.13 -13.73
N GLU A 78 -1.97 0.87 -13.74
CA GLU A 78 -0.69 0.39 -13.23
C GLU A 78 -0.75 0.32 -11.69
N ILE A 79 -0.64 -0.89 -11.14
CA ILE A 79 -0.50 -1.11 -9.70
C ILE A 79 0.98 -1.25 -9.40
N ILE A 80 1.53 -0.30 -8.67
CA ILE A 80 2.91 -0.35 -8.20
C ILE A 80 2.99 -1.37 -7.07
N SER A 81 3.58 -2.54 -7.35
CA SER A 81 3.76 -3.59 -6.35
C SER A 81 4.92 -3.24 -5.42
N LEU A 82 4.70 -3.36 -4.10
CA LEU A 82 5.75 -3.25 -3.09
C LEU A 82 6.87 -4.28 -3.33
N HIS A 83 6.53 -5.46 -3.85
CA HIS A 83 7.51 -6.48 -4.22
C HIS A 83 8.42 -6.07 -5.39
N THR A 84 7.89 -5.37 -6.39
CA THR A 84 8.68 -4.86 -7.52
C THR A 84 9.70 -3.82 -7.02
N LEU A 85 9.24 -2.91 -6.17
CA LEU A 85 10.11 -1.89 -5.58
C LEU A 85 11.25 -2.49 -4.73
N THR A 86 10.98 -3.56 -3.96
CA THR A 86 12.04 -4.23 -3.18
C THR A 86 13.08 -4.91 -4.04
N ASN A 87 12.67 -5.55 -5.14
CA ASN A 87 13.60 -6.24 -6.04
C ASN A 87 14.49 -5.24 -6.80
N GLU A 88 13.94 -4.17 -7.33
CA GLU A 88 14.69 -3.13 -8.02
C GLU A 88 15.70 -2.44 -7.09
N THR A 89 15.30 -2.16 -5.86
CA THR A 89 16.18 -1.55 -4.85
C THR A 89 17.32 -2.50 -4.45
N ARG A 90 17.03 -3.81 -4.30
CA ARG A 90 18.03 -4.82 -3.98
C ARG A 90 19.04 -4.99 -5.10
N ASP A 91 18.61 -4.93 -6.36
CA ASP A 91 19.49 -5.02 -7.51
C ASP A 91 20.37 -3.77 -7.70
N LYS A 92 19.85 -2.58 -7.36
CA LYS A 92 20.63 -1.35 -7.28
C LYS A 92 21.71 -1.44 -6.19
N ILE A 93 21.33 -1.86 -4.97
CA ILE A 93 22.28 -2.02 -3.84
C ILE A 93 23.37 -3.05 -4.20
N LYS A 94 23.06 -4.14 -4.89
CA LYS A 94 24.05 -5.10 -5.36
C LYS A 94 25.02 -4.50 -6.41
N LYS A 95 24.54 -3.64 -7.30
CA LYS A 95 25.40 -2.97 -8.30
C LYS A 95 26.32 -1.95 -7.66
N ASP A 96 25.83 -1.17 -6.70
CA ASP A 96 26.62 -0.12 -6.03
C ASP A 96 27.66 -0.71 -5.07
N ASN A 97 27.50 -1.94 -4.58
CA ASN A 97 28.45 -2.62 -3.67
C ASN A 97 29.51 -3.46 -4.39
N ILE A 98 29.55 -3.50 -5.71
CA ILE A 98 30.57 -4.28 -6.47
C ILE A 98 31.90 -3.52 -6.62
N ASP A 99 31.94 -2.22 -6.31
CA ASP A 99 33.11 -1.36 -6.53
C ASP A 99 33.95 -1.06 -5.29
N ASP A 100 33.64 -1.65 -4.12
CA ASP A 100 34.46 -1.43 -2.92
C ASP A 100 34.87 -2.76 -2.27
N THR A 101 36.13 -3.15 -2.52
CA THR A 101 36.81 -4.32 -1.96
C THR A 101 37.10 -4.09 -0.46
N ASN A 102 36.11 -4.31 0.39
CA ASN A 102 36.37 -4.68 1.79
C ASN A 102 35.16 -5.44 2.38
N THR A 103 35.22 -6.75 2.22
CA THR A 103 34.16 -7.68 2.59
C THR A 103 34.22 -7.94 4.09
N THR A 104 33.37 -7.31 4.86
CA THR A 104 32.99 -7.86 6.16
C THR A 104 32.02 -9.01 5.92
N LYS A 105 32.51 -10.24 6.03
CA LYS A 105 31.71 -11.47 6.00
C LYS A 105 30.66 -11.42 7.11
N ILE A 106 29.40 -11.12 6.74
CA ILE A 106 28.28 -11.42 7.62
C ILE A 106 28.11 -12.92 7.59
N SER A 107 28.45 -13.57 8.69
CA SER A 107 28.24 -15.01 8.93
C SER A 107 26.76 -15.34 8.75
N THR A 108 26.44 -16.04 7.69
CA THR A 108 25.15 -16.71 7.52
C THR A 108 25.12 -17.89 8.49
N THR A 109 24.53 -17.68 9.64
CA THR A 109 24.21 -18.79 10.55
C THR A 109 23.07 -19.58 9.90
N THR A 110 23.40 -20.73 9.37
CA THR A 110 22.45 -21.70 8.82
C THR A 110 21.64 -22.29 9.99
N ILE A 111 20.45 -21.77 10.20
CA ILE A 111 19.47 -22.42 11.06
C ILE A 111 18.73 -23.41 10.14
N HIS A 112 18.98 -24.69 10.36
CA HIS A 112 18.22 -25.78 9.77
C HIS A 112 16.84 -25.84 10.45
N ASP A 113 15.88 -25.11 9.90
CA ASP A 113 14.46 -25.36 10.05
C ASP A 113 13.80 -25.36 8.68
N ASN A 114 13.06 -26.44 8.40
CA ASN A 114 12.38 -26.74 7.13
C ASN A 114 11.23 -25.76 6.84
N ASN A 115 11.47 -24.47 6.89
CA ASN A 115 10.52 -23.45 6.50
C ASN A 115 10.82 -23.01 5.05
N ASN A 116 9.81 -23.03 4.23
CA ASN A 116 9.80 -22.62 2.82
C ASN A 116 10.27 -21.14 2.71
N ILE A 117 11.58 -20.93 2.67
CA ILE A 117 12.18 -19.59 2.51
C ILE A 117 12.14 -19.26 1.03
N ASN A 118 11.41 -18.21 0.67
CA ASN A 118 11.40 -17.66 -0.68
C ASN A 118 12.80 -17.17 -1.06
N ASN A 119 13.08 -17.01 -2.37
CA ASN A 119 14.34 -16.47 -2.90
C ASN A 119 14.78 -15.13 -2.28
N ASN A 120 13.91 -14.50 -1.50
CA ASN A 120 14.10 -13.24 -0.80
C ASN A 120 14.49 -13.39 0.69
N GLY A 121 14.62 -14.62 1.21
CA GLY A 121 14.95 -14.86 2.62
C GLY A 121 13.81 -14.58 3.59
N MET A 122 12.56 -14.49 3.10
CA MET A 122 11.34 -14.30 3.90
C MET A 122 10.58 -15.61 4.03
N THR A 123 9.95 -15.82 5.19
CA THR A 123 8.99 -16.91 5.36
C THR A 123 7.72 -16.67 4.55
N SER A 124 6.94 -17.73 4.30
CA SER A 124 5.65 -17.59 3.59
C SER A 124 4.65 -16.74 4.35
N GLU A 125 4.69 -16.76 5.67
CA GLU A 125 3.84 -15.95 6.55
C GLU A 125 4.20 -14.47 6.49
N GLU A 126 5.50 -14.16 6.50
CA GLU A 126 5.99 -12.78 6.35
C GLU A 126 5.62 -12.20 4.97
N ALA A 127 5.77 -13.00 3.92
CA ALA A 127 5.35 -12.62 2.58
C ALA A 127 3.83 -12.37 2.51
N GLU A 128 3.02 -13.20 3.19
CA GLU A 128 1.57 -13.03 3.23
C GLU A 128 1.16 -11.76 3.97
N ILE A 129 1.83 -11.39 5.07
CA ILE A 129 1.59 -10.13 5.77
C ILE A 129 1.88 -8.93 4.87
N LEU A 130 3.01 -8.96 4.16
CA LEU A 130 3.35 -7.87 3.23
C LEU A 130 2.33 -7.76 2.11
N ASN A 131 1.92 -8.87 1.54
CA ASN A 131 0.87 -8.93 0.53
C ASN A 131 -0.45 -8.37 1.05
N THR A 132 -0.85 -8.74 2.28
CA THR A 132 -2.09 -8.24 2.90
C THR A 132 -2.03 -6.74 3.18
N LYS A 133 -0.86 -6.21 3.54
CA LYS A 133 -0.64 -4.77 3.66
C LYS A 133 -0.77 -4.05 2.33
N GLU A 134 -0.20 -4.61 1.28
CA GLU A 134 -0.32 -4.07 -0.07
C GLU A 134 -1.78 -4.08 -0.53
N ASP A 135 -2.52 -5.18 -0.28
CA ASP A 135 -3.95 -5.27 -0.56
C ASP A 135 -4.74 -4.17 0.17
N ALA A 136 -4.39 -3.88 1.43
CA ALA A 136 -5.01 -2.80 2.20
C ALA A 136 -4.70 -1.40 1.62
N LEU A 137 -3.47 -1.16 1.16
CA LEU A 137 -3.08 0.11 0.54
C LEU A 137 -3.85 0.34 -0.76
N ILE A 138 -3.91 -0.66 -1.63
CA ILE A 138 -4.66 -0.61 -2.89
C ILE A 138 -6.13 -0.32 -2.61
N LYS A 139 -6.73 -1.03 -1.64
CA LYS A 139 -8.12 -0.82 -1.27
C LYS A 139 -8.40 0.59 -0.75
N ASN A 140 -7.48 1.15 0.03
CA ASN A 140 -7.60 2.53 0.51
C ASN A 140 -7.53 3.56 -0.63
N ASP A 141 -6.71 3.32 -1.65
CA ASP A 141 -6.62 4.17 -2.84
C ASP A 141 -7.90 4.11 -3.68
N GLU A 142 -8.46 2.91 -3.89
CA GLU A 142 -9.76 2.73 -4.52
C GLU A 142 -10.88 3.47 -3.78
N ILE A 143 -10.94 3.37 -2.44
CA ILE A 143 -11.89 4.11 -1.60
C ILE A 143 -11.75 5.62 -1.84
N SER A 144 -10.54 6.14 -1.93
CA SER A 144 -10.28 7.54 -2.21
C SER A 144 -10.80 7.95 -3.59
N SER A 145 -10.59 7.12 -4.61
CA SER A 145 -11.07 7.31 -5.97
C SER A 145 -12.60 7.34 -6.02
N TYR A 146 -13.26 6.40 -5.33
CA TYR A 146 -14.72 6.39 -5.22
C TYR A 146 -15.29 7.60 -4.49
N LYS A 147 -14.64 8.08 -3.43
CA LYS A 147 -15.03 9.32 -2.73
C LYS A 147 -14.93 10.55 -3.65
N THR A 148 -13.91 10.57 -4.48
CA THR A 148 -13.70 11.66 -5.44
C THR A 148 -14.78 11.67 -6.53
N ILE A 149 -15.01 10.51 -7.18
CA ILE A 149 -16.02 10.43 -8.25
C ILE A 149 -17.44 10.62 -7.72
N LEU A 150 -17.74 10.15 -6.52
CA LEU A 150 -19.02 10.37 -5.87
C LEU A 150 -19.28 11.85 -5.63
N LYS A 151 -18.28 12.62 -5.19
CA LYS A 151 -18.39 14.05 -5.01
C LYS A 151 -18.66 14.79 -6.34
N ILE A 152 -18.06 14.34 -7.43
CA ILE A 152 -18.34 14.85 -8.78
C ILE A 152 -19.78 14.52 -9.17
N ALA A 153 -20.21 13.27 -8.95
CA ALA A 153 -21.55 12.81 -9.29
C ALA A 153 -22.65 13.54 -8.51
N GLU A 154 -22.45 13.86 -7.25
CA GLU A 154 -23.42 14.59 -6.41
C GLU A 154 -23.74 15.99 -6.94
N GLY A 155 -22.83 16.60 -7.70
CA GLY A 155 -23.04 17.92 -8.31
C GLY A 155 -23.75 17.90 -9.66
N ALA A 156 -23.75 16.77 -10.38
CA ALA A 156 -24.12 16.73 -11.80
C ALA A 156 -25.01 15.54 -12.21
N MET A 157 -25.05 14.44 -11.43
CA MET A 157 -25.64 13.19 -11.86
C MET A 157 -26.95 12.84 -11.14
N GLY A 158 -27.73 11.92 -11.75
CA GLY A 158 -28.98 11.43 -11.19
C GLY A 158 -28.78 10.53 -9.95
N LYS A 159 -29.84 10.36 -9.15
CA LYS A 159 -29.81 9.57 -7.89
C LYS A 159 -29.34 8.14 -8.10
N ASP A 160 -29.68 7.52 -9.24
CA ASP A 160 -29.34 6.13 -9.51
C ASP A 160 -27.83 5.94 -9.64
N VAL A 161 -27.15 6.87 -10.31
CA VAL A 161 -25.69 6.91 -10.42
C VAL A 161 -25.05 7.02 -9.03
N ILE A 162 -25.54 7.98 -8.24
CA ILE A 162 -25.05 8.23 -6.88
C ILE A 162 -25.23 6.99 -6.00
N ASN A 163 -26.35 6.29 -6.12
CA ASN A 163 -26.63 5.08 -5.34
C ASN A 163 -25.67 3.93 -5.71
N ILE A 164 -25.40 3.72 -7.01
CA ILE A 164 -24.44 2.70 -7.47
C ILE A 164 -23.03 2.99 -6.90
N LEU A 165 -22.58 4.23 -7.02
CA LEU A 165 -21.27 4.62 -6.51
C LEU A 165 -21.18 4.51 -4.98
N LYS A 166 -22.23 4.87 -4.25
CA LYS A 166 -22.32 4.71 -2.79
C LYS A 166 -22.28 3.25 -2.38
N GLN A 167 -22.98 2.39 -3.11
CA GLN A 167 -22.97 0.94 -2.86
C GLN A 167 -21.55 0.39 -3.03
N ASN A 168 -20.88 0.67 -4.16
CA ASN A 168 -19.51 0.22 -4.40
C ASN A 168 -18.57 0.73 -3.31
N LEU A 169 -18.65 2.03 -2.95
CA LEU A 169 -17.84 2.61 -1.89
C LEU A 169 -18.02 1.89 -0.55
N GLN A 170 -19.27 1.64 -0.14
CA GLN A 170 -19.57 0.95 1.11
C GLN A 170 -19.01 -0.48 1.12
N GLU A 171 -19.15 -1.22 0.04
CA GLU A 171 -18.60 -2.56 -0.11
C GLU A 171 -17.06 -2.54 0.01
N LYS A 172 -16.39 -1.56 -0.61
CA LYS A 172 -14.93 -1.39 -0.50
C LYS A 172 -14.48 -1.05 0.93
N GLU A 173 -15.19 -0.17 1.63
CA GLU A 173 -14.90 0.16 3.03
C GLU A 173 -15.05 -1.08 3.93
N LEU A 174 -16.09 -1.87 3.75
CA LEU A 174 -16.27 -3.13 4.48
C LEU A 174 -15.17 -4.16 4.17
N MET A 175 -14.74 -4.26 2.92
CA MET A 175 -13.65 -5.16 2.55
C MET A 175 -12.31 -4.68 3.12
N TYR A 176 -12.04 -3.38 3.10
CA TYR A 176 -10.85 -2.80 3.74
C TYR A 176 -10.77 -3.20 5.23
N ASP A 177 -11.88 -3.09 5.96
CA ASP A 177 -11.94 -3.48 7.37
C ASP A 177 -11.68 -4.98 7.58
N LYS A 178 -12.17 -5.84 6.68
CA LYS A 178 -11.88 -7.29 6.69
C LYS A 178 -10.39 -7.56 6.47
N ILE A 179 -9.77 -6.91 5.49
CA ILE A 179 -8.34 -7.04 5.20
C ILE A 179 -7.52 -6.60 6.42
N LYS A 180 -7.84 -5.45 7.02
CA LYS A 180 -7.17 -4.94 8.24
C LYS A 180 -7.34 -5.86 9.44
N SER A 181 -8.52 -6.45 9.60
CA SER A 181 -8.77 -7.43 10.66
C SER A 181 -7.95 -8.71 10.44
N SER A 182 -7.84 -9.18 9.20
CA SER A 182 -7.02 -10.34 8.85
C SER A 182 -5.53 -10.08 9.10
N GLU A 183 -5.01 -8.92 8.69
CA GLU A 183 -3.64 -8.50 8.99
C GLU A 183 -3.35 -8.56 10.49
N SER A 184 -4.26 -8.01 11.30
CA SER A 184 -4.11 -8.00 12.75
C SER A 184 -4.09 -9.41 13.37
N LYS A 185 -4.90 -10.33 12.85
CA LYS A 185 -4.91 -11.73 13.30
C LYS A 185 -3.61 -12.44 12.94
N MET A 186 -3.13 -12.32 11.69
CA MET A 186 -1.87 -12.91 11.26
C MET A 186 -0.70 -12.42 12.10
N LEU A 187 -0.62 -11.11 12.36
CA LEU A 187 0.39 -10.54 13.23
C LEU A 187 0.34 -11.11 14.64
N ASN A 188 -0.85 -11.34 15.20
CA ASN A 188 -1.02 -11.94 16.52
C ASN A 188 -0.64 -13.44 16.56
N GLU A 189 -0.90 -14.18 15.48
CA GLU A 189 -0.53 -15.60 15.39
C GLU A 189 0.97 -15.78 15.26
N ILE A 190 1.63 -15.01 14.42
CA ILE A 190 3.10 -15.01 14.34
C ILE A 190 3.71 -14.64 15.67
N GLY A 191 3.08 -13.73 16.42
CA GLY A 191 3.54 -13.36 17.72
C GLY A 191 3.42 -14.38 18.81
N LYS A 192 2.45 -15.22 18.72
CA LYS A 192 2.33 -16.36 19.64
C LYS A 192 3.35 -17.44 19.34
N ASN A 193 3.75 -17.57 18.07
CA ASN A 193 4.68 -18.60 17.61
C ASN A 193 6.15 -18.16 17.66
N ASN A 194 6.42 -16.87 17.65
CA ASN A 194 7.79 -16.31 17.69
C ASN A 194 7.97 -15.45 18.94
N GLU A 195 8.63 -15.95 19.96
CA GLU A 195 9.19 -15.17 21.08
C GLU A 195 10.29 -14.18 20.60
N ASN A 196 10.50 -14.04 19.29
CA ASN A 196 11.62 -13.35 18.72
C ASN A 196 11.27 -11.91 18.32
N HIS A 197 11.53 -10.97 19.23
CA HIS A 197 11.60 -9.54 18.98
C HIS A 197 12.47 -9.20 17.73
N ASN A 198 13.50 -9.99 17.44
CA ASN A 198 14.41 -9.80 16.32
C ASN A 198 13.74 -9.96 14.95
N GLU A 199 12.84 -10.93 14.79
CA GLU A 199 12.12 -11.14 13.52
C GLU A 199 11.16 -9.99 13.23
N SER A 200 10.41 -9.56 14.24
CA SER A 200 9.50 -8.42 14.14
C SER A 200 10.25 -7.11 13.84
N PHE A 201 11.46 -6.95 14.39
CA PHE A 201 12.34 -5.81 14.11
C PHE A 201 12.80 -5.83 12.64
N LYS A 202 13.24 -6.98 12.12
CA LYS A 202 13.63 -7.14 10.71
C LYS A 202 12.48 -6.79 9.78
N LEU A 203 11.26 -7.25 10.09
CA LEU A 203 10.06 -6.93 9.32
C LEU A 203 9.79 -5.42 9.31
N GLY A 204 9.85 -4.77 10.46
CA GLY A 204 9.68 -3.31 10.56
C GLY A 204 10.73 -2.55 9.74
N SER A 205 12.00 -2.98 9.81
CA SER A 205 13.08 -2.38 9.04
C SER A 205 12.89 -2.58 7.53
N ALA A 206 12.48 -3.76 7.08
CA ALA A 206 12.19 -4.03 5.67
C ALA A 206 11.06 -3.14 5.13
N VAL A 207 10.01 -2.92 5.92
CA VAL A 207 8.92 -2.00 5.56
C VAL A 207 9.43 -0.55 5.46
N ALA A 208 10.33 -0.13 6.35
CA ALA A 208 10.95 1.20 6.25
C ALA A 208 11.77 1.34 4.97
N ASP A 209 12.63 0.36 4.68
CA ASP A 209 13.46 0.34 3.47
C ASP A 209 12.60 0.38 2.20
N MET A 210 11.43 -0.28 2.19
CA MET A 210 10.47 -0.22 1.08
C MET A 210 9.88 1.17 0.91
N LEU A 211 9.38 1.77 2.00
CA LEU A 211 8.76 3.09 1.97
C LEU A 211 9.75 4.17 1.51
N THR A 212 10.96 4.13 2.05
CA THR A 212 12.00 5.12 1.72
C THR A 212 12.54 4.94 0.30
N SER A 213 12.67 3.70 -0.17
CA SER A 213 13.05 3.39 -1.54
C SER A 213 12.01 3.89 -2.54
N TYR A 214 10.72 3.64 -2.28
CA TYR A 214 9.64 4.20 -3.10
C TYR A 214 9.71 5.73 -3.14
N TRP A 215 9.89 6.37 -1.98
CA TRP A 215 9.98 7.82 -1.90
C TRP A 215 11.17 8.37 -2.67
N ASN A 216 12.33 7.74 -2.49
CA ASN A 216 13.57 8.15 -3.14
C ASN A 216 13.62 7.82 -4.65
N SER A 217 12.76 6.95 -5.15
CA SER A 217 12.63 6.66 -6.59
C SER A 217 11.86 7.73 -7.37
N GLN A 218 11.16 8.62 -6.69
CA GLN A 218 10.44 9.73 -7.34
C GLN A 218 11.44 10.78 -7.85
N GLU A 219 11.29 11.25 -9.08
CA GLU A 219 12.12 12.34 -9.65
C GLU A 219 12.07 13.61 -8.81
N ASN A 220 10.93 13.90 -8.20
CA ASN A 220 10.71 15.00 -7.28
C ASN A 220 9.94 14.50 -6.06
N PRO A 221 10.61 13.89 -5.07
CA PRO A 221 9.93 13.37 -3.90
C PRO A 221 9.17 14.47 -3.16
N SER A 222 7.87 14.27 -2.98
CA SER A 222 7.00 15.24 -2.35
C SER A 222 7.42 15.47 -0.90
N LYS A 223 7.67 16.72 -0.54
CA LYS A 223 7.93 17.08 0.86
C LYS A 223 6.63 16.94 1.66
N VAL A 224 6.67 16.22 2.78
CA VAL A 224 5.51 16.06 3.67
C VAL A 224 5.45 17.23 4.63
N TYR A 225 4.27 17.86 4.69
CA TYR A 225 4.00 18.94 5.63
C TYR A 225 2.86 18.58 6.57
N LEU A 226 3.09 18.72 7.87
CA LEU A 226 2.08 18.60 8.90
C LEU A 226 1.92 19.97 9.59
N PHE A 227 0.70 20.50 9.63
CA PHE A 227 0.41 21.84 10.16
C PHE A 227 1.32 22.94 9.58
N ASN A 228 1.52 22.91 8.26
CA ASN A 228 2.39 23.84 7.51
C ASN A 228 3.89 23.78 7.85
N ARG A 229 4.34 22.70 8.51
CA ARG A 229 5.73 22.42 8.86
C ARG A 229 6.23 21.16 8.18
N ARG A 230 7.43 21.21 7.63
CA ARG A 230 8.09 20.06 7.01
C ARG A 230 8.35 18.98 8.05
N VAL A 231 7.98 17.75 7.73
CA VAL A 231 8.24 16.57 8.56
C VAL A 231 9.24 15.68 7.84
N HIS A 232 10.35 15.38 8.50
CA HIS A 232 11.38 14.48 8.01
C HIS A 232 11.07 13.02 8.36
N HIS A 233 11.49 12.09 7.53
CA HIS A 233 11.36 10.66 7.79
C HIS A 233 12.02 10.27 9.12
N GLY A 234 13.17 10.87 9.42
CA GLY A 234 13.87 10.68 10.69
C GLY A 234 13.06 11.12 11.91
N THR A 235 12.29 12.21 11.81
CA THR A 235 11.36 12.64 12.88
C THR A 235 10.29 11.58 13.14
N ILE A 236 9.68 11.06 12.07
CA ILE A 236 8.69 9.98 12.18
C ILE A 236 9.34 8.72 12.75
N GLY A 237 10.53 8.38 12.27
CA GLY A 237 11.30 7.24 12.76
C GLY A 237 11.60 7.32 14.26
N ALA A 238 12.02 8.49 14.74
CA ALA A 238 12.25 8.74 16.17
C ALA A 238 10.97 8.57 17.01
N LEU A 239 9.85 9.11 16.54
CA LEU A 239 8.55 8.98 17.22
C LEU A 239 8.07 7.52 17.27
N LEU A 240 8.23 6.76 16.18
CA LEU A 240 7.90 5.35 16.14
C LEU A 240 8.77 4.52 17.10
N GLY A 241 10.09 4.77 17.09
CA GLY A 241 11.03 4.14 18.02
C GLY A 241 10.69 4.43 19.48
N LEU A 242 10.39 5.68 19.82
CA LEU A 242 9.95 6.06 21.17
C LEU A 242 8.61 5.43 21.53
N SER A 243 7.65 5.39 20.59
CA SER A 243 6.33 4.79 20.86
C SER A 243 6.41 3.29 21.09
N SER A 244 7.43 2.61 20.56
CA SER A 244 7.64 1.18 20.74
C SER A 244 7.87 0.81 22.22
N ILE A 245 8.49 1.71 23.00
CA ILE A 245 8.80 1.48 24.43
C ILE A 245 7.52 1.32 25.27
N TYR A 246 6.43 1.94 24.87
CA TYR A 246 5.16 1.88 25.60
C TYR A 246 4.26 0.71 25.21
N LYS A 247 4.67 -0.14 24.24
CA LYS A 247 3.87 -1.28 23.79
C LYS A 247 4.28 -2.54 24.55
N LYS A 248 3.28 -3.23 25.13
CA LYS A 248 3.50 -4.49 25.83
C LYS A 248 3.63 -5.71 24.91
N ASN A 249 3.18 -5.59 23.66
CA ASN A 249 3.24 -6.68 22.69
C ASN A 249 4.63 -6.67 22.00
N PRO A 250 5.44 -7.72 22.15
CA PRO A 250 6.82 -7.76 21.64
C PRO A 250 6.91 -7.61 20.13
N ILE A 251 5.88 -8.04 19.39
CA ILE A 251 5.84 -7.88 17.93
C ILE A 251 5.59 -6.44 17.53
N VAL A 252 4.57 -5.83 18.13
CA VAL A 252 4.29 -4.41 17.87
C VAL A 252 5.51 -3.58 18.22
N THR A 253 6.19 -3.90 19.32
CA THR A 253 7.45 -3.28 19.74
C THR A 253 8.54 -3.49 18.67
N GLY A 254 8.73 -4.73 18.22
CA GLY A 254 9.71 -5.08 17.19
C GLY A 254 9.43 -4.34 15.87
N ILE A 255 8.20 -4.37 15.37
CA ILE A 255 7.82 -3.69 14.13
C ILE A 255 8.02 -2.17 14.24
N LEU A 256 7.54 -1.54 15.30
CA LEU A 256 7.67 -0.10 15.48
C LEU A 256 9.13 0.34 15.63
N SER A 257 9.92 -0.43 16.38
CA SER A 257 11.34 -0.14 16.54
C SER A 257 12.13 -0.38 15.25
N GLY A 258 11.84 -1.45 14.51
CA GLY A 258 12.45 -1.74 13.21
C GLY A 258 12.11 -0.69 12.16
N LEU A 259 10.82 -0.34 12.05
CA LEU A 259 10.36 0.73 11.17
C LEU A 259 10.99 2.08 11.53
N GLY A 260 11.02 2.39 12.84
CA GLY A 260 11.68 3.60 13.33
C GLY A 260 13.17 3.65 12.99
N ALA A 261 13.89 2.56 13.21
CA ALA A 261 15.32 2.45 12.92
C ALA A 261 15.61 2.59 11.41
N GLY A 262 14.79 1.97 10.55
CA GLY A 262 14.92 2.07 9.09
C GLY A 262 14.73 3.50 8.59
N LEU A 263 13.68 4.19 9.04
CA LEU A 263 13.43 5.60 8.70
C LEU A 263 14.53 6.54 9.20
N LEU A 264 15.06 6.30 10.42
CA LEU A 264 16.18 7.06 10.97
C LEU A 264 17.46 6.84 10.15
N LYS A 265 17.70 5.62 9.70
CA LYS A 265 18.86 5.27 8.88
C LYS A 265 18.82 5.98 7.52
N ASP A 266 17.67 5.96 6.85
CA ASP A 266 17.47 6.60 5.55
C ASP A 266 17.72 8.12 5.62
N ASP A 267 17.17 8.79 6.62
CA ASP A 267 17.23 10.24 6.80
C ASP A 267 18.44 10.69 7.65
N SER A 268 19.39 9.79 7.92
CA SER A 268 20.53 10.05 8.82
C SER A 268 21.39 11.22 8.39
N LYS A 269 21.49 11.48 7.09
CA LYS A 269 22.25 12.62 6.52
C LYS A 269 21.63 13.96 6.89
N ASP A 270 20.32 14.01 7.04
CA ASP A 270 19.56 15.20 7.37
C ASP A 270 19.24 15.32 8.86
N SER A 271 19.91 14.53 9.70
CA SER A 271 19.64 14.42 11.16
C SER A 271 19.62 15.77 11.90
N LYS A 272 20.40 16.76 11.43
CA LYS A 272 20.42 18.12 11.98
C LYS A 272 19.12 18.89 11.71
N GLU A 273 18.32 18.44 10.73
CA GLU A 273 17.10 19.12 10.30
C GLU A 273 15.82 18.47 10.87
N TRP A 274 15.89 17.27 11.46
CA TRP A 274 14.73 16.52 11.92
C TRP A 274 13.80 17.29 12.86
N PHE A 275 14.33 18.15 13.67
CA PHE A 275 13.57 18.93 14.66
C PHE A 275 13.48 20.41 14.34
N LEU A 276 14.00 20.85 13.17
CA LEU A 276 13.99 22.25 12.76
C LEU A 276 12.68 22.66 12.06
N PHE A 277 11.61 22.01 12.23
CA PHE A 277 10.23 22.28 11.75
C PHE A 277 10.07 23.54 10.90
N ARG A 278 10.77 23.62 9.76
CA ARG A 278 10.74 24.78 8.84
C ARG A 278 9.33 24.97 8.29
N LYS A 279 8.87 26.22 8.20
CA LYS A 279 7.58 26.54 7.58
C LYS A 279 7.70 26.41 6.06
N LYS A 280 6.59 26.02 5.41
CA LYS A 280 6.50 25.93 3.94
C LYS A 280 6.85 27.24 3.24
N GLU A 281 6.64 28.38 3.90
CA GLU A 281 6.92 29.73 3.38
C GLU A 281 8.42 30.07 3.36
N ASP A 282 9.22 29.43 4.20
CA ASP A 282 10.66 29.67 4.35
C ASP A 282 11.50 28.87 3.33
N GLU A 283 10.86 28.04 2.50
CA GLU A 283 11.54 27.15 1.52
C GLU A 283 11.38 27.62 0.05
N LYS A 284 10.99 28.90 -0.16
CA LYS A 284 10.89 29.49 -1.51
C LYS A 284 12.19 30.11 -1.96
#